data_acf0aad53d2ce37648f6548653511fa8
#
_entry.id   acf0aad53d2ce37648f6548653511fa8
#
_cell.length_a   1.000
_cell.length_b   1.000
_cell.length_c   1.000
_cell.angle_alpha   90.00
_cell.angle_beta   90.00
_cell.angle_gamma   90.00
#
_symmetry.space_group_name_H-M   'P 1'
#
loop_
_entity.id
_entity.type
_entity.pdbx_description
1 polymer ?
#
loop_
_entity_poly.entity_id
_entity_poly.type
_entity_poly.pdbx_seq_one_letter_code
_entity_poly.pdbx_strand_id
1 'polypeptide(L)'
;VDTENESTAQKSQGPEKNAASREAEEGMRTVETDKGQVEIPINPENIVTDYYLGEFLAVDVKPAIASPYSLSNPFLADKTEGIREMDITSAETSLEMIAAQEPDLIVTITEADYEKYSEIAPTVYIQDGKRSDEEVFRYIADLVGKSGEAEEYITDFKARALDVKEEIRGIVGDRTVSIVEVWPQQIYTMGSHFARGGSILYDMWELKAPEAVQADMVDGDTQYQVVSLEALPEYTGDFILYGVLADTDSAFVEDSKLWNSLEAVQEGRVLPYEQVSFMHRDPITYNAQLDIFIDFFRGFEGK
;
A
#
# COMPACT_ATOMS: atom_id res chain seq x y z
N VAL A 1 18.41 -83.22 14.09
CA VAL A 1 17.15 -82.54 14.44
C VAL A 1 17.32 -81.08 14.10
N ASP A 2 16.67 -80.70 12.98
CA ASP A 2 16.75 -79.44 12.29
C ASP A 2 15.98 -78.34 13.03
N THR A 3 16.49 -77.11 12.95
CA THR A 3 15.75 -75.87 13.19
C THR A 3 16.07 -74.89 12.08
N GLU A 4 15.11 -74.68 11.20
CA GLU A 4 15.10 -73.66 10.16
C GLU A 4 14.89 -72.25 10.78
N ASN A 5 15.66 -71.27 10.29
CA ASN A 5 15.63 -69.91 10.67
C ASN A 5 15.00 -69.08 9.54
N GLU A 6 13.72 -68.71 9.68
CA GLU A 6 13.06 -67.81 8.75
C GLU A 6 13.37 -66.34 9.05
N SER A 7 14.05 -65.72 8.14
CA SER A 7 14.35 -64.29 8.11
C SER A 7 13.17 -63.55 7.51
N THR A 8 12.45 -62.78 8.31
CA THR A 8 11.41 -61.83 7.85
C THR A 8 12.01 -60.54 7.38
N ALA A 9 11.91 -60.31 6.07
CA ALA A 9 12.32 -59.09 5.45
C ALA A 9 11.35 -57.92 5.81
N GLN A 10 11.87 -56.86 6.45
CA GLN A 10 11.20 -55.58 6.64
C GLN A 10 11.11 -54.84 5.32
N LYS A 11 9.90 -54.66 4.77
CA LYS A 11 9.63 -53.70 3.68
C LYS A 11 9.69 -52.29 4.21
N SER A 12 10.64 -51.54 3.70
CA SER A 12 10.71 -50.09 3.87
C SER A 12 9.53 -49.43 3.15
N GLN A 13 8.65 -48.79 3.89
CA GLN A 13 7.66 -47.84 3.39
C GLN A 13 8.27 -46.44 3.41
N GLY A 14 8.50 -45.89 2.26
CA GLY A 14 8.70 -44.48 1.92
C GLY A 14 8.74 -44.38 0.41
N PRO A 15 8.22 -43.42 -0.25
CA PRO A 15 7.78 -42.06 -0.02
C PRO A 15 6.38 -41.76 -0.65
N GLU A 16 5.33 -42.48 -0.25
CA GLU A 16 3.98 -42.20 -0.80
C GLU A 16 3.22 -41.06 -0.08
N LYS A 17 3.73 -40.52 1.04
CA LYS A 17 3.06 -39.43 1.75
C LYS A 17 3.35 -38.02 1.18
N ASN A 18 4.36 -37.89 0.31
CA ASN A 18 4.71 -36.56 -0.26
C ASN A 18 4.05 -36.29 -1.62
N ALA A 19 3.54 -37.30 -2.32
CA ALA A 19 2.85 -37.07 -3.58
C ALA A 19 1.38 -36.69 -3.38
N ALA A 20 0.69 -37.28 -2.42
CA ALA A 20 -0.72 -36.98 -2.14
C ALA A 20 -0.93 -35.57 -1.52
N SER A 21 0.07 -35.03 -0.83
CA SER A 21 0.01 -33.64 -0.31
C SER A 21 0.35 -32.59 -1.38
N ARG A 22 1.08 -32.92 -2.41
CA ARG A 22 1.31 -32.03 -3.57
C ARG A 22 0.13 -32.01 -4.54
N GLU A 23 -0.51 -33.15 -4.80
CA GLU A 23 -1.69 -33.23 -5.67
C GLU A 23 -2.94 -32.56 -5.08
N ALA A 24 -2.98 -32.28 -3.77
CA ALA A 24 -4.08 -31.53 -3.13
C ALA A 24 -3.89 -30.00 -3.20
N GLU A 25 -2.71 -29.52 -3.61
CA GLU A 25 -2.39 -28.09 -3.79
C GLU A 25 -2.48 -27.62 -5.25
N GLU A 26 -2.59 -28.52 -6.22
CA GLU A 26 -2.77 -28.25 -7.65
C GLU A 26 -4.26 -28.24 -8.03
N GLY A 27 -5.04 -27.29 -7.46
CA GLY A 27 -6.45 -27.14 -7.77
C GLY A 27 -6.78 -25.74 -8.26
N MET A 28 -8.00 -25.59 -8.80
CA MET A 28 -8.62 -24.30 -9.10
C MET A 28 -9.68 -24.01 -8.05
N ARG A 29 -9.89 -22.71 -7.75
CA ARG A 29 -10.99 -22.23 -6.92
C ARG A 29 -11.67 -21.02 -7.56
N THR A 30 -12.94 -20.84 -7.30
CA THR A 30 -13.68 -19.67 -7.75
C THR A 30 -13.55 -18.56 -6.74
N VAL A 31 -13.25 -17.35 -7.21
CA VAL A 31 -13.22 -16.11 -6.39
C VAL A 31 -14.21 -15.09 -6.97
N GLU A 32 -14.81 -14.29 -6.08
CA GLU A 32 -15.65 -13.16 -6.46
C GLU A 32 -14.78 -11.93 -6.74
N THR A 33 -14.91 -11.34 -7.92
CA THR A 33 -14.26 -10.09 -8.29
C THR A 33 -15.27 -8.99 -8.57
N ASP A 34 -14.82 -7.77 -8.81
CA ASP A 34 -15.72 -6.68 -9.16
C ASP A 34 -16.25 -6.76 -10.60
N LYS A 35 -15.83 -7.79 -11.35
CA LYS A 35 -16.36 -8.18 -12.68
C LYS A 35 -17.08 -9.52 -12.69
N GLY A 36 -17.36 -10.11 -11.52
CA GLY A 36 -18.01 -11.42 -11.38
C GLY A 36 -17.04 -12.50 -10.94
N GLN A 37 -17.43 -13.77 -11.14
CA GLN A 37 -16.67 -14.93 -10.70
C GLN A 37 -15.55 -15.26 -11.67
N VAL A 38 -14.37 -15.57 -11.10
CA VAL A 38 -13.19 -16.02 -11.86
C VAL A 38 -12.64 -17.29 -11.20
N GLU A 39 -12.27 -18.30 -12.01
CA GLU A 39 -11.51 -19.45 -11.53
C GLU A 39 -10.02 -19.12 -11.53
N ILE A 40 -9.36 -19.26 -10.38
CA ILE A 40 -7.92 -19.04 -10.20
C ILE A 40 -7.26 -20.28 -9.61
N PRO A 41 -5.94 -20.47 -9.75
CA PRO A 41 -5.21 -21.48 -8.99
C PRO A 41 -5.40 -21.31 -7.48
N ILE A 42 -5.41 -22.39 -6.72
CA ILE A 42 -5.44 -22.31 -5.24
C ILE A 42 -4.19 -21.60 -4.72
N ASN A 43 -3.03 -21.86 -5.33
CA ASN A 43 -1.74 -21.24 -5.03
C ASN A 43 -1.12 -20.69 -6.32
N PRO A 44 -1.46 -19.47 -6.74
CA PRO A 44 -0.84 -18.88 -7.92
C PRO A 44 0.64 -18.59 -7.65
N GLU A 45 1.51 -18.90 -8.61
CA GLU A 45 2.96 -18.77 -8.50
C GLU A 45 3.54 -17.71 -9.45
N ASN A 46 2.88 -17.50 -10.60
CA ASN A 46 3.36 -16.57 -11.64
C ASN A 46 2.40 -15.40 -11.81
N ILE A 47 2.54 -14.43 -10.91
CA ILE A 47 1.58 -13.33 -10.75
C ILE A 47 2.05 -12.08 -11.50
N VAL A 48 1.12 -11.40 -12.15
CA VAL A 48 1.31 -10.06 -12.71
C VAL A 48 0.36 -9.08 -12.01
N THR A 49 0.87 -7.89 -11.66
CA THR A 49 0.03 -6.83 -11.10
C THR A 49 0.43 -5.46 -11.63
N ASP A 50 -0.55 -4.62 -11.92
CA ASP A 50 -0.33 -3.24 -12.33
C ASP A 50 -0.36 -2.23 -11.18
N TYR A 51 -0.79 -2.64 -9.97
CA TYR A 51 -0.93 -1.71 -8.85
C TYR A 51 -0.55 -2.30 -7.47
N TYR A 52 -0.94 -3.52 -7.17
CA TYR A 52 -0.98 -4.10 -5.81
C TYR A 52 0.33 -4.78 -5.36
N LEU A 53 1.48 -4.25 -5.79
CA LEU A 53 2.79 -4.86 -5.48
C LEU A 53 3.06 -4.93 -3.98
N GLY A 54 2.77 -3.87 -3.25
CA GLY A 54 3.08 -3.79 -1.82
C GLY A 54 2.28 -4.77 -0.98
N GLU A 55 1.02 -5.05 -1.35
CA GLU A 55 0.15 -6.03 -0.70
C GLU A 55 0.69 -7.45 -0.85
N PHE A 56 1.16 -7.81 -2.05
CA PHE A 56 1.81 -9.10 -2.28
C PHE A 56 3.12 -9.23 -1.49
N LEU A 57 3.97 -8.20 -1.54
CA LEU A 57 5.25 -8.20 -0.85
C LEU A 57 5.11 -8.21 0.68
N ALA A 58 4.01 -7.68 1.21
CA ALA A 58 3.72 -7.69 2.65
C ALA A 58 3.46 -9.09 3.20
N VAL A 59 3.03 -10.04 2.35
CA VAL A 59 2.84 -11.45 2.70
C VAL A 59 3.89 -12.36 2.07
N ASP A 60 5.06 -11.80 1.72
CA ASP A 60 6.21 -12.49 1.13
C ASP A 60 5.90 -13.23 -0.19
N VAL A 61 4.94 -12.74 -0.95
CA VAL A 61 4.67 -13.18 -2.32
C VAL A 61 5.27 -12.17 -3.29
N LYS A 62 6.02 -12.65 -4.27
CA LYS A 62 6.73 -11.81 -5.24
C LYS A 62 6.13 -11.95 -6.62
N PRO A 63 5.39 -10.95 -7.14
CA PRO A 63 4.93 -10.95 -8.53
C PRO A 63 6.08 -10.99 -9.52
N ALA A 64 5.87 -11.63 -10.67
CA ALA A 64 6.87 -11.70 -11.74
C ALA A 64 6.99 -10.39 -12.51
N ILE A 65 5.88 -9.67 -12.68
CA ILE A 65 5.82 -8.35 -13.33
C ILE A 65 5.00 -7.40 -12.47
N ALA A 66 5.49 -6.16 -12.34
CA ALA A 66 4.76 -5.06 -11.72
C ALA A 66 4.89 -3.77 -12.54
N SER A 67 3.97 -2.83 -12.34
CA SER A 67 4.00 -1.54 -13.03
C SER A 67 5.16 -0.65 -12.56
N PRO A 68 5.63 0.28 -13.41
CA PRO A 68 6.59 1.31 -13.00
C PRO A 68 6.10 2.13 -11.81
N TYR A 69 4.78 2.41 -11.73
CA TYR A 69 4.17 3.10 -10.61
C TYR A 69 4.46 2.38 -9.28
N SER A 70 4.15 1.09 -9.20
CA SER A 70 4.36 0.30 -7.97
C SER A 70 5.84 0.14 -7.64
N LEU A 71 6.69 -0.05 -8.67
CA LEU A 71 8.15 -0.19 -8.51
C LEU A 71 8.84 1.12 -8.12
N SER A 72 8.21 2.28 -8.34
CA SER A 72 8.75 3.58 -7.93
C SER A 72 8.68 3.82 -6.42
N ASN A 73 7.95 2.97 -5.67
CA ASN A 73 7.83 3.09 -4.22
C ASN A 73 9.16 2.77 -3.52
N PRO A 74 9.85 3.75 -2.90
CA PRO A 74 11.15 3.53 -2.30
C PRO A 74 11.11 2.58 -1.09
N PHE A 75 9.95 2.44 -0.42
CA PHE A 75 9.80 1.53 0.70
C PHE A 75 9.74 0.05 0.30
N LEU A 76 9.56 -0.23 -1.00
CA LEU A 76 9.58 -1.58 -1.55
C LEU A 76 10.94 -1.97 -2.15
N ALA A 77 11.88 -1.03 -2.29
CA ALA A 77 13.11 -1.22 -3.06
C ALA A 77 13.90 -2.49 -2.69
N ASP A 78 14.02 -2.80 -1.41
CA ASP A 78 14.76 -3.97 -0.93
C ASP A 78 14.06 -5.32 -1.25
N LYS A 79 12.79 -5.28 -1.65
CA LYS A 79 11.96 -6.48 -1.93
C LYS A 79 11.73 -6.71 -3.43
N THR A 80 12.08 -5.76 -4.29
CA THR A 80 11.73 -5.76 -5.73
C THR A 80 12.76 -6.46 -6.61
N GLU A 81 13.90 -6.92 -6.09
CA GLU A 81 14.88 -7.65 -6.88
C GLU A 81 14.26 -8.85 -7.62
N GLY A 82 14.46 -8.91 -8.93
CA GLY A 82 13.96 -9.97 -9.81
C GLY A 82 12.53 -9.75 -10.33
N ILE A 83 11.81 -8.72 -9.89
CA ILE A 83 10.53 -8.32 -10.48
C ILE A 83 10.80 -7.54 -11.76
N ARG A 84 10.16 -7.94 -12.86
CA ARG A 84 10.27 -7.20 -14.13
C ARG A 84 9.33 -6.00 -14.13
N GLU A 85 9.85 -4.87 -14.61
CA GLU A 85 9.01 -3.70 -14.85
C GLU A 85 8.13 -3.91 -16.09
N MET A 86 6.84 -3.61 -15.95
CA MET A 86 5.88 -3.64 -17.05
C MET A 86 6.23 -2.55 -18.07
N ASP A 87 6.30 -2.93 -19.36
CA ASP A 87 6.50 -1.96 -20.43
C ASP A 87 5.18 -1.22 -20.70
N ILE A 88 5.14 0.06 -20.40
CA ILE A 88 3.98 0.95 -20.60
C ILE A 88 4.10 1.86 -21.82
N THR A 89 5.10 1.63 -22.67
CA THR A 89 5.32 2.46 -23.88
C THR A 89 4.18 2.30 -24.91
N SER A 90 3.57 1.11 -24.97
CA SER A 90 2.32 0.87 -25.68
C SER A 90 1.53 -0.28 -25.03
N ALA A 91 0.21 -0.28 -25.23
CA ALA A 91 -0.63 -1.38 -24.77
C ALA A 91 -0.27 -2.72 -25.41
N GLU A 92 0.14 -2.73 -26.68
CA GLU A 92 0.55 -3.93 -27.40
C GLU A 92 1.82 -4.53 -26.81
N THR A 93 2.86 -3.73 -26.58
CA THR A 93 4.13 -4.17 -25.96
C THR A 93 3.91 -4.71 -24.55
N SER A 94 3.06 -4.06 -23.77
CA SER A 94 2.68 -4.50 -22.43
C SER A 94 2.01 -5.87 -22.46
N LEU A 95 1.03 -6.10 -23.33
CA LEU A 95 0.30 -7.37 -23.45
C LEU A 95 1.20 -8.51 -23.94
N GLU A 96 2.09 -8.24 -24.92
CA GLU A 96 3.07 -9.23 -25.39
C GLU A 96 4.02 -9.66 -24.28
N MET A 97 4.49 -8.70 -23.47
CA MET A 97 5.37 -8.96 -22.34
C MET A 97 4.69 -9.80 -21.25
N ILE A 98 3.43 -9.45 -20.93
CA ILE A 98 2.62 -10.19 -19.95
C ILE A 98 2.36 -11.62 -20.46
N ALA A 99 1.93 -11.77 -21.71
CA ALA A 99 1.67 -13.08 -22.31
C ALA A 99 2.94 -13.97 -22.34
N ALA A 100 4.09 -13.39 -22.66
CA ALA A 100 5.38 -14.09 -22.68
C ALA A 100 5.84 -14.55 -21.29
N GLN A 101 5.29 -13.97 -20.22
CA GLN A 101 5.55 -14.41 -18.85
C GLN A 101 4.75 -15.68 -18.50
N GLU A 102 3.71 -16.01 -19.25
CA GLU A 102 2.78 -17.13 -18.97
C GLU A 102 2.21 -17.06 -17.54
N PRO A 103 1.57 -15.94 -17.14
CA PRO A 103 1.04 -15.80 -15.80
C PRO A 103 -0.09 -16.79 -15.52
N ASP A 104 -0.22 -17.17 -14.27
CA ASP A 104 -1.34 -17.98 -13.76
C ASP A 104 -2.38 -17.14 -12.99
N LEU A 105 -2.04 -15.89 -12.69
CA LEU A 105 -2.93 -14.88 -12.11
C LEU A 105 -2.50 -13.47 -12.54
N ILE A 106 -3.48 -12.65 -12.96
CA ILE A 106 -3.30 -11.20 -13.13
C ILE A 106 -4.22 -10.48 -12.15
N VAL A 107 -3.68 -9.51 -11.39
CA VAL A 107 -4.46 -8.67 -10.49
C VAL A 107 -4.33 -7.21 -10.91
N THR A 108 -5.44 -6.56 -11.23
CA THR A 108 -5.47 -5.24 -11.86
C THR A 108 -6.44 -4.27 -11.18
N ILE A 109 -6.07 -2.99 -11.11
CA ILE A 109 -6.94 -1.87 -10.79
C ILE A 109 -7.54 -1.25 -12.06
N THR A 110 -6.96 -1.56 -13.24
CA THR A 110 -7.28 -0.89 -14.51
C THR A 110 -8.44 -1.59 -15.21
N GLU A 111 -9.64 -1.02 -15.07
CA GLU A 111 -10.85 -1.58 -15.71
C GLU A 111 -10.73 -1.70 -17.22
N ALA A 112 -10.09 -0.71 -17.88
CA ALA A 112 -9.95 -0.66 -19.33
C ALA A 112 -9.12 -1.80 -19.92
N ASP A 113 -8.24 -2.42 -19.13
CA ASP A 113 -7.37 -3.51 -19.59
C ASP A 113 -7.87 -4.90 -19.15
N TYR A 114 -8.92 -4.95 -18.33
CA TYR A 114 -9.46 -6.20 -17.79
C TYR A 114 -9.76 -7.26 -18.85
N GLU A 115 -10.48 -6.89 -19.92
CA GLU A 115 -10.84 -7.82 -21.00
C GLU A 115 -9.61 -8.38 -21.70
N LYS A 116 -8.60 -7.54 -21.97
CA LYS A 116 -7.35 -7.95 -22.64
C LYS A 116 -6.52 -8.86 -21.74
N TYR A 117 -6.45 -8.56 -20.44
CA TYR A 117 -5.75 -9.39 -19.47
C TYR A 117 -6.43 -10.75 -19.31
N SER A 118 -7.77 -10.76 -19.35
CA SER A 118 -8.56 -12.01 -19.24
C SER A 118 -8.38 -12.94 -20.44
N GLU A 119 -7.94 -12.45 -21.59
CA GLU A 119 -7.55 -13.28 -22.73
C GLU A 119 -6.18 -13.97 -22.53
N ILE A 120 -5.37 -13.49 -21.60
CA ILE A 120 -4.03 -14.03 -21.32
C ILE A 120 -4.08 -15.04 -20.17
N ALA A 121 -4.70 -14.67 -19.03
CA ALA A 121 -4.75 -15.48 -17.84
C ALA A 121 -5.97 -15.13 -16.96
N PRO A 122 -6.30 -15.96 -15.95
CA PRO A 122 -7.27 -15.62 -14.93
C PRO A 122 -6.97 -14.23 -14.35
N THR A 123 -7.94 -13.30 -14.46
CA THR A 123 -7.75 -11.89 -14.11
C THR A 123 -8.72 -11.47 -13.02
N VAL A 124 -8.19 -10.94 -11.93
CA VAL A 124 -8.93 -10.36 -10.81
C VAL A 124 -8.88 -8.84 -10.95
N TYR A 125 -10.05 -8.23 -11.18
CA TYR A 125 -10.22 -6.78 -11.16
C TYR A 125 -10.68 -6.35 -9.78
N ILE A 126 -10.01 -5.34 -9.21
CA ILE A 126 -10.36 -4.71 -7.94
C ILE A 126 -10.67 -3.24 -8.21
N GLN A 127 -11.95 -2.86 -8.05
CA GLN A 127 -12.40 -1.50 -8.27
C GLN A 127 -11.87 -0.57 -7.18
N ASP A 128 -11.19 0.50 -7.60
CA ASP A 128 -10.70 1.54 -6.68
C ASP A 128 -11.83 2.20 -5.89
N GLY A 129 -11.61 2.45 -4.61
CA GLY A 129 -12.54 3.11 -3.72
C GLY A 129 -13.76 2.27 -3.28
N LYS A 130 -13.89 1.02 -3.76
CA LYS A 130 -15.00 0.14 -3.35
C LYS A 130 -14.75 -0.55 -2.00
N ARG A 131 -13.50 -0.77 -1.68
CA ARG A 131 -13.02 -1.38 -0.43
C ARG A 131 -12.03 -0.44 0.24
N SER A 132 -11.92 -0.53 1.56
CA SER A 132 -10.81 0.07 2.30
C SER A 132 -9.49 -0.61 1.92
N ASP A 133 -8.35 0.07 2.12
CA ASP A 133 -7.02 -0.48 1.84
C ASP A 133 -6.75 -1.78 2.63
N GLU A 134 -7.26 -1.86 3.86
CA GLU A 134 -7.19 -3.06 4.69
C GLU A 134 -8.01 -4.23 4.12
N GLU A 135 -9.22 -3.96 3.60
CA GLU A 135 -10.03 -4.98 2.93
C GLU A 135 -9.40 -5.44 1.61
N VAL A 136 -8.77 -4.53 0.86
CA VAL A 136 -8.00 -4.87 -0.34
C VAL A 136 -6.83 -5.78 0.01
N PHE A 137 -6.07 -5.46 1.05
CA PHE A 137 -4.96 -6.29 1.50
C PHE A 137 -5.40 -7.69 1.91
N ARG A 138 -6.47 -7.82 2.71
CA ARG A 138 -7.05 -9.14 3.05
C ARG A 138 -7.47 -9.92 1.82
N TYR A 139 -8.10 -9.25 0.88
CA TYR A 139 -8.58 -9.88 -0.34
C TYR A 139 -7.41 -10.40 -1.19
N ILE A 140 -6.37 -9.59 -1.40
CA ILE A 140 -5.17 -9.99 -2.15
C ILE A 140 -4.44 -11.14 -1.46
N ALA A 141 -4.29 -11.09 -0.14
CA ALA A 141 -3.69 -12.17 0.62
C ALA A 141 -4.50 -13.48 0.53
N ASP A 142 -5.84 -13.39 0.50
CA ASP A 142 -6.68 -14.57 0.26
C ASP A 142 -6.43 -15.16 -1.14
N LEU A 143 -6.28 -14.34 -2.18
CA LEU A 143 -5.99 -14.84 -3.54
C LEU A 143 -4.77 -15.76 -3.61
N VAL A 144 -3.79 -15.56 -2.72
CA VAL A 144 -2.51 -16.28 -2.68
C VAL A 144 -2.36 -17.21 -1.45
N GLY A 145 -3.48 -17.47 -0.75
CA GLY A 145 -3.49 -18.39 0.40
C GLY A 145 -2.74 -17.87 1.63
N LYS A 146 -2.62 -16.54 1.78
CA LYS A 146 -1.85 -15.83 2.82
C LYS A 146 -2.71 -15.01 3.80
N SER A 147 -3.97 -15.40 3.99
CA SER A 147 -4.91 -14.69 4.87
C SER A 147 -4.41 -14.61 6.31
N GLY A 148 -3.73 -15.63 6.81
CA GLY A 148 -3.18 -15.65 8.17
C GLY A 148 -2.09 -14.61 8.35
N GLU A 149 -1.16 -14.53 7.43
CA GLU A 149 -0.06 -13.56 7.41
C GLU A 149 -0.58 -12.12 7.31
N ALA A 150 -1.62 -11.90 6.51
CA ALA A 150 -2.24 -10.57 6.41
C ALA A 150 -2.91 -10.15 7.72
N GLU A 151 -3.65 -11.04 8.40
CA GLU A 151 -4.26 -10.73 9.69
C GLU A 151 -3.22 -10.44 10.79
N GLU A 152 -2.12 -11.18 10.80
CA GLU A 152 -1.00 -10.92 11.69
C GLU A 152 -0.40 -9.53 11.42
N TYR A 153 -0.11 -9.23 10.14
CA TYR A 153 0.42 -7.93 9.71
C TYR A 153 -0.48 -6.75 10.12
N ILE A 154 -1.78 -6.87 9.85
CA ILE A 154 -2.78 -5.85 10.19
C ILE A 154 -2.86 -5.66 11.71
N THR A 155 -2.86 -6.76 12.46
CA THR A 155 -2.93 -6.72 13.93
C THR A 155 -1.71 -6.04 14.50
N ASP A 156 -0.52 -6.39 14.05
CA ASP A 156 0.74 -5.81 14.51
C ASP A 156 0.84 -4.32 14.16
N PHE A 157 0.46 -3.93 12.93
CA PHE A 157 0.42 -2.53 12.53
C PHE A 157 -0.51 -1.71 13.43
N LYS A 158 -1.74 -2.19 13.65
CA LYS A 158 -2.71 -1.50 14.51
C LYS A 158 -2.24 -1.41 15.96
N ALA A 159 -1.67 -2.49 16.49
CA ALA A 159 -1.13 -2.49 17.84
C ALA A 159 -0.02 -1.45 18.00
N ARG A 160 0.94 -1.41 17.07
CA ARG A 160 2.03 -0.40 17.05
C ARG A 160 1.49 1.03 16.99
N ALA A 161 0.53 1.29 16.11
CA ALA A 161 -0.05 2.61 15.98
C ALA A 161 -0.83 3.04 17.25
N LEU A 162 -1.56 2.12 17.89
CA LEU A 162 -2.32 2.42 19.10
C LEU A 162 -1.45 2.54 20.33
N ASP A 163 -0.35 1.79 20.44
CA ASP A 163 0.57 1.85 21.59
C ASP A 163 1.19 3.25 21.77
N VAL A 164 1.40 3.98 20.66
CA VAL A 164 1.99 5.33 20.70
C VAL A 164 0.94 6.45 20.64
N LYS A 165 -0.34 6.13 20.44
CA LYS A 165 -1.42 7.11 20.25
C LYS A 165 -1.44 8.19 21.33
N GLU A 166 -1.50 7.78 22.59
CA GLU A 166 -1.62 8.72 23.71
C GLU A 166 -0.32 9.55 23.91
N GLU A 167 0.84 8.99 23.63
CA GLU A 167 2.11 9.71 23.60
C GLU A 167 2.08 10.82 22.54
N ILE A 168 1.74 10.46 21.29
CA ILE A 168 1.70 11.41 20.17
C ILE A 168 0.64 12.50 20.42
N ARG A 169 -0.56 12.11 20.90
CA ARG A 169 -1.59 13.09 21.28
C ARG A 169 -1.13 14.02 22.40
N GLY A 170 -0.37 13.51 23.35
CA GLY A 170 0.23 14.32 24.41
C GLY A 170 1.25 15.35 23.88
N ILE A 171 2.07 14.95 22.91
CA ILE A 171 3.05 15.81 22.24
C ILE A 171 2.33 16.89 21.38
N VAL A 172 1.36 16.47 20.56
CA VAL A 172 0.61 17.39 19.70
C VAL A 172 -0.30 18.31 20.51
N GLY A 173 -0.95 17.81 21.54
CA GLY A 173 -1.86 18.58 22.40
C GLY A 173 -3.09 19.05 21.63
N ASP A 174 -3.42 20.33 21.77
CA ASP A 174 -4.55 20.95 21.06
C ASP A 174 -4.20 21.46 19.65
N ARG A 175 -2.94 21.33 19.25
CA ARG A 175 -2.44 21.76 17.95
C ARG A 175 -3.01 20.90 16.81
N THR A 176 -3.07 21.49 15.63
CA THR A 176 -3.61 20.86 14.41
C THR A 176 -2.50 20.33 13.52
N VAL A 177 -2.81 19.31 12.74
CA VAL A 177 -1.92 18.70 11.73
C VAL A 177 -2.56 18.81 10.36
N SER A 178 -1.78 19.14 9.33
CA SER A 178 -2.24 19.21 7.94
C SER A 178 -1.30 18.47 7.00
N ILE A 179 -1.84 18.00 5.88
CA ILE A 179 -1.10 17.39 4.78
C ILE A 179 -1.23 18.32 3.59
N VAL A 180 -0.10 18.80 3.08
CA VAL A 180 -0.01 19.76 1.96
C VAL A 180 0.94 19.21 0.92
N GLU A 181 0.54 19.19 -0.33
CA GLU A 181 1.41 18.86 -1.46
C GLU A 181 1.46 19.96 -2.49
N VAL A 182 2.64 20.18 -3.05
CA VAL A 182 2.86 21.09 -4.17
C VAL A 182 3.05 20.29 -5.46
N TRP A 183 2.19 20.58 -6.43
CA TRP A 183 2.22 20.07 -7.78
C TRP A 183 2.49 21.23 -8.76
N PRO A 184 2.72 20.99 -10.06
CA PRO A 184 2.98 22.08 -10.98
C PRO A 184 1.92 23.18 -10.91
N GLN A 185 2.28 24.33 -10.29
CA GLN A 185 1.43 25.50 -10.08
C GLN A 185 0.13 25.26 -9.29
N GLN A 186 0.05 24.18 -8.52
CA GLN A 186 -1.11 23.84 -7.69
C GLN A 186 -0.67 23.45 -6.28
N ILE A 187 -1.49 23.76 -5.30
CA ILE A 187 -1.33 23.34 -3.92
C ILE A 187 -2.51 22.47 -3.56
N TYR A 188 -2.24 21.29 -3.05
CA TYR A 188 -3.23 20.31 -2.59
C TYR A 188 -3.21 20.24 -1.08
N THR A 189 -4.37 20.10 -0.47
CA THR A 189 -4.54 19.68 0.92
C THR A 189 -5.39 18.42 0.95
N MET A 190 -5.18 17.56 1.94
CA MET A 190 -5.72 16.19 1.99
C MET A 190 -6.22 15.84 3.37
N GLY A 191 -7.21 14.93 3.40
CA GLY A 191 -7.79 14.36 4.61
C GLY A 191 -7.36 12.94 4.88
N SER A 192 -8.25 12.14 5.53
CA SER A 192 -7.97 10.78 5.99
C SER A 192 -7.76 9.78 4.86
N HIS A 193 -8.48 9.93 3.74
CA HIS A 193 -8.69 8.83 2.79
C HIS A 193 -7.95 8.98 1.46
N PHE A 194 -6.98 9.87 1.38
CA PHE A 194 -6.18 10.10 0.16
C PHE A 194 -4.72 9.67 0.32
N ALA A 195 -4.46 8.46 0.86
CA ALA A 195 -3.09 8.03 1.18
C ALA A 195 -2.36 9.03 2.12
N ARG A 196 -1.06 9.22 1.95
CA ARG A 196 -0.20 10.17 2.68
C ARG A 196 -0.21 9.98 4.20
N GLY A 197 -0.68 8.84 4.68
CA GLY A 197 -0.81 8.56 6.10
C GLY A 197 -1.94 9.29 6.82
N GLY A 198 -2.86 9.91 6.08
CA GLY A 198 -4.01 10.61 6.67
C GLY A 198 -4.82 9.73 7.61
N SER A 199 -5.03 8.46 7.27
CA SER A 199 -5.71 7.49 8.13
C SER A 199 -4.98 7.24 9.45
N ILE A 200 -3.65 7.27 9.48
CA ILE A 200 -2.87 7.14 10.73
C ILE A 200 -3.09 8.39 11.60
N LEU A 201 -2.97 9.58 11.01
CA LEU A 201 -3.04 10.84 11.72
C LEU A 201 -4.44 11.11 12.27
N TYR A 202 -5.47 10.99 11.42
CA TYR A 202 -6.82 11.44 11.75
C TYR A 202 -7.72 10.31 12.26
N ASP A 203 -7.67 9.10 11.66
CA ASP A 203 -8.57 8.02 12.07
C ASP A 203 -7.98 7.20 13.24
N MET A 204 -6.68 6.86 13.20
CA MET A 204 -6.08 6.03 14.23
C MET A 204 -5.63 6.87 15.45
N TRP A 205 -4.93 7.98 15.24
CA TRP A 205 -4.43 8.83 16.32
C TRP A 205 -5.42 9.92 16.73
N GLU A 206 -6.47 10.17 15.94
CA GLU A 206 -7.51 11.17 16.19
C GLU A 206 -6.91 12.58 16.42
N LEU A 207 -5.87 12.92 15.65
CA LEU A 207 -5.29 14.26 15.66
C LEU A 207 -6.25 15.22 14.96
N LYS A 208 -6.27 16.46 15.42
CA LYS A 208 -7.13 17.52 14.85
C LYS A 208 -6.52 18.04 13.54
N ALA A 209 -7.33 18.23 12.53
CA ALA A 209 -6.99 19.01 11.34
C ALA A 209 -7.38 20.50 11.51
N PRO A 210 -6.87 21.43 10.68
CA PRO A 210 -7.45 22.76 10.53
C PRO A 210 -8.94 22.68 10.25
N GLU A 211 -9.73 23.66 10.71
CA GLU A 211 -11.21 23.60 10.65
C GLU A 211 -11.75 23.31 9.24
N ALA A 212 -11.16 23.92 8.20
CA ALA A 212 -11.56 23.69 6.81
C ALA A 212 -11.25 22.28 6.35
N VAL A 213 -10.09 21.72 6.72
CA VAL A 213 -9.69 20.33 6.40
C VAL A 213 -10.54 19.34 7.19
N GLN A 214 -10.80 19.63 8.48
CA GLN A 214 -11.60 18.78 9.34
C GLN A 214 -13.02 18.61 8.78
N ALA A 215 -13.68 19.72 8.46
CA ALA A 215 -15.08 19.70 8.01
C ALA A 215 -15.26 19.03 6.64
N ASP A 216 -14.38 19.31 5.69
CA ASP A 216 -14.56 18.90 4.29
C ASP A 216 -13.91 17.55 3.98
N MET A 217 -12.79 17.21 4.63
CA MET A 217 -11.90 16.11 4.23
C MET A 217 -11.65 15.04 5.30
N VAL A 218 -11.89 15.33 6.58
CA VAL A 218 -11.81 14.33 7.65
C VAL A 218 -13.22 13.83 8.01
N ASP A 219 -14.14 14.75 8.30
CA ASP A 219 -15.52 14.43 8.65
C ASP A 219 -16.45 14.37 7.42
N GLY A 220 -16.00 14.91 6.28
CA GLY A 220 -16.74 14.98 5.02
C GLY A 220 -16.30 13.92 4.00
N ASP A 221 -16.88 14.01 2.80
CA ASP A 221 -16.65 13.04 1.71
C ASP A 221 -15.55 13.49 0.73
N THR A 222 -14.97 14.69 0.91
CA THR A 222 -13.91 15.22 0.04
C THR A 222 -12.57 14.61 0.45
N GLN A 223 -11.87 13.96 -0.47
CA GLN A 223 -10.57 13.34 -0.16
C GLN A 223 -9.42 14.34 -0.20
N TYR A 224 -9.47 15.30 -1.12
CA TYR A 224 -8.47 16.36 -1.31
C TYR A 224 -9.11 17.62 -1.91
N GLN A 225 -8.41 18.75 -1.78
CA GLN A 225 -8.83 20.02 -2.37
C GLN A 225 -7.62 20.77 -2.93
N VAL A 226 -7.82 21.45 -4.07
CA VAL A 226 -6.87 22.42 -4.59
C VAL A 226 -7.13 23.78 -3.92
N VAL A 227 -6.09 24.36 -3.34
CA VAL A 227 -6.18 25.66 -2.66
C VAL A 227 -5.28 26.68 -3.29
N SER A 228 -5.66 27.97 -3.22
CA SER A 228 -4.77 29.04 -3.64
C SER A 228 -3.71 29.34 -2.58
N LEU A 229 -2.61 30.00 -2.98
CA LEU A 229 -1.58 30.40 -2.04
C LEU A 229 -2.13 31.33 -0.94
N GLU A 230 -3.07 32.22 -1.28
CA GLU A 230 -3.70 33.14 -0.34
C GLU A 230 -4.58 32.43 0.69
N ALA A 231 -5.22 31.32 0.30
CA ALA A 231 -6.06 30.51 1.19
C ALA A 231 -5.24 29.51 2.02
N LEU A 232 -4.00 29.23 1.65
CA LEU A 232 -3.16 28.22 2.28
C LEU A 232 -3.12 28.31 3.82
N PRO A 233 -3.07 29.50 4.47
CA PRO A 233 -3.09 29.59 5.94
C PRO A 233 -4.36 29.01 6.60
N GLU A 234 -5.49 28.95 5.90
CA GLU A 234 -6.74 28.38 6.42
C GLU A 234 -6.72 26.83 6.40
N TYR A 235 -5.84 26.25 5.57
CA TYR A 235 -5.71 24.80 5.36
C TYR A 235 -4.43 24.21 5.98
N THR A 236 -3.56 25.06 6.56
CA THR A 236 -2.34 24.63 7.23
C THR A 236 -2.51 24.57 8.73
N GLY A 237 -2.02 23.49 9.35
CA GLY A 237 -2.03 23.30 10.79
C GLY A 237 -0.76 23.81 11.48
N ASP A 238 -0.72 23.57 12.79
CA ASP A 238 0.45 23.82 13.65
C ASP A 238 1.60 22.86 13.34
N PHE A 239 1.31 21.72 12.74
CA PHE A 239 2.23 20.78 12.12
C PHE A 239 1.84 20.59 10.66
N ILE A 240 2.81 20.56 9.76
CA ILE A 240 2.58 20.40 8.33
C ILE A 240 3.40 19.22 7.81
N LEU A 241 2.71 18.22 7.23
CA LEU A 241 3.34 17.25 6.36
C LEU A 241 3.40 17.87 4.97
N TYR A 242 4.60 18.06 4.44
CA TYR A 242 4.81 18.84 3.22
C TYR A 242 5.47 17.99 2.13
N GLY A 243 4.70 17.67 1.09
CA GLY A 243 5.14 16.91 -0.07
C GLY A 243 5.36 17.79 -1.30
N VAL A 244 6.32 17.42 -2.12
CA VAL A 244 6.54 18.03 -3.44
C VAL A 244 6.58 16.92 -4.49
N LEU A 245 5.79 17.10 -5.55
CA LEU A 245 5.84 16.20 -6.70
C LEU A 245 7.21 16.34 -7.40
N ALA A 246 7.79 15.21 -7.79
CA ALA A 246 9.08 15.19 -8.48
C ALA A 246 9.13 16.17 -9.67
N ASP A 247 10.27 16.80 -9.88
CA ASP A 247 10.51 17.78 -10.92
C ASP A 247 9.59 19.04 -10.87
N THR A 248 8.94 19.28 -9.73
CA THR A 248 8.10 20.46 -9.52
C THR A 248 8.90 21.58 -8.89
N ASP A 249 8.80 22.79 -9.48
CA ASP A 249 9.29 24.00 -8.84
C ASP A 249 8.31 24.46 -7.75
N SER A 250 8.70 24.27 -6.49
CA SER A 250 7.92 24.65 -5.31
C SER A 250 8.20 26.09 -4.81
N ALA A 251 9.11 26.81 -5.46
CA ALA A 251 9.54 28.14 -5.03
C ALA A 251 8.39 29.16 -4.92
N PHE A 252 7.33 29.01 -5.74
CA PHE A 252 6.15 29.89 -5.65
C PHE A 252 5.44 29.78 -4.29
N VAL A 253 5.57 28.63 -3.58
CA VAL A 253 5.09 28.45 -2.21
C VAL A 253 6.19 28.81 -1.22
N GLU A 254 7.35 28.16 -1.30
CA GLU A 254 8.41 28.19 -0.30
C GLU A 254 9.05 29.59 -0.15
N ASP A 255 9.17 30.34 -1.25
CA ASP A 255 9.70 31.73 -1.23
C ASP A 255 8.61 32.76 -0.90
N SER A 256 7.35 32.36 -0.76
CA SER A 256 6.26 33.28 -0.48
C SER A 256 6.32 33.82 0.96
N LYS A 257 5.88 35.06 1.13
CA LYS A 257 5.77 35.65 2.48
C LYS A 257 4.71 34.92 3.31
N LEU A 258 3.67 34.38 2.69
CA LEU A 258 2.61 33.66 3.38
C LEU A 258 3.14 32.39 4.01
N TRP A 259 3.82 31.54 3.23
CA TRP A 259 4.46 30.32 3.74
C TRP A 259 5.43 30.61 4.87
N ASN A 260 6.34 31.57 4.65
CA ASN A 260 7.34 31.95 5.65
C ASN A 260 6.76 32.67 6.89
N SER A 261 5.48 33.08 6.86
CA SER A 261 4.78 33.60 8.03
C SER A 261 4.03 32.59 8.85
N LEU A 262 3.88 31.36 8.34
CA LEU A 262 3.23 30.26 9.07
C LEU A 262 4.05 29.89 10.32
N GLU A 263 3.41 29.79 11.46
CA GLU A 263 4.07 29.45 12.73
C GLU A 263 4.75 28.09 12.65
N ALA A 264 4.09 27.10 12.02
CA ALA A 264 4.67 25.78 11.78
C ALA A 264 6.01 25.84 11.05
N VAL A 265 6.13 26.71 10.04
CA VAL A 265 7.37 26.92 9.26
C VAL A 265 8.43 27.58 10.12
N GLN A 266 8.07 28.65 10.86
CA GLN A 266 9.01 29.40 11.72
C GLN A 266 9.57 28.55 12.85
N GLU A 267 8.80 27.61 13.38
CA GLU A 267 9.19 26.74 14.49
C GLU A 267 9.69 25.36 14.04
N GLY A 268 9.83 25.16 12.73
CA GLY A 268 10.35 23.90 12.17
C GLY A 268 9.42 22.70 12.37
N ARG A 269 8.11 22.94 12.52
CA ARG A 269 7.08 21.90 12.63
C ARG A 269 6.57 21.44 11.26
N VAL A 270 7.49 21.30 10.30
CA VAL A 270 7.23 20.84 8.94
C VAL A 270 7.97 19.53 8.73
N LEU A 271 7.26 18.47 8.35
CA LEU A 271 7.81 17.22 7.89
C LEU A 271 7.86 17.21 6.36
N PRO A 272 9.02 17.44 5.75
CA PRO A 272 9.13 17.32 4.30
C PRO A 272 9.15 15.85 3.87
N TYR A 273 8.48 15.53 2.76
CA TYR A 273 8.55 14.20 2.15
C TYR A 273 8.55 14.28 0.63
N GLU A 274 9.15 13.27 -0.01
CA GLU A 274 9.02 13.06 -1.45
C GLU A 274 7.64 12.46 -1.73
N GLN A 275 6.86 13.08 -2.62
CA GLN A 275 5.50 12.66 -2.90
C GLN A 275 5.41 11.18 -3.30
N VAL A 276 6.35 10.68 -4.09
CA VAL A 276 6.41 9.28 -4.51
C VAL A 276 6.45 8.29 -3.35
N SER A 277 7.06 8.65 -2.21
CA SER A 277 7.13 7.76 -1.04
C SER A 277 5.84 7.71 -0.21
N PHE A 278 4.95 8.70 -0.38
CA PHE A 278 3.73 8.82 0.43
C PHE A 278 2.43 8.56 -0.34
N MET A 279 2.50 8.42 -1.66
CA MET A 279 1.29 8.26 -2.49
C MET A 279 0.74 6.83 -2.55
N HIS A 280 1.52 5.83 -2.14
CA HIS A 280 1.10 4.43 -2.16
C HIS A 280 0.26 4.08 -0.93
N ARG A 281 -0.71 3.17 -1.10
CA ARG A 281 -1.68 2.78 -0.06
C ARG A 281 -1.49 1.34 0.41
N ASP A 282 -0.30 0.80 0.23
CA ASP A 282 0.03 -0.56 0.61
C ASP A 282 0.48 -0.68 2.08
N PRO A 283 0.40 -1.88 2.69
CA PRO A 283 0.75 -2.10 4.09
C PRO A 283 2.19 -1.76 4.46
N ILE A 284 3.15 -1.95 3.54
CA ILE A 284 4.57 -1.66 3.79
C ILE A 284 4.76 -0.15 3.86
N THR A 285 4.13 0.60 2.94
CA THR A 285 4.13 2.06 2.95
C THR A 285 3.52 2.61 4.23
N TYR A 286 2.37 2.11 4.66
CA TYR A 286 1.76 2.57 5.92
C TYR A 286 2.63 2.29 7.15
N ASN A 287 3.33 1.16 7.21
CA ASN A 287 4.28 0.89 8.29
C ASN A 287 5.45 1.87 8.28
N ALA A 288 6.01 2.17 7.11
CA ALA A 288 7.09 3.14 6.98
C ALA A 288 6.63 4.56 7.37
N GLN A 289 5.45 4.98 6.94
CA GLN A 289 4.85 6.26 7.33
C GLN A 289 4.61 6.35 8.83
N LEU A 290 4.14 5.27 9.46
CA LEU A 290 3.95 5.21 10.91
C LEU A 290 5.26 5.50 11.66
N ASP A 291 6.36 4.86 11.27
CA ASP A 291 7.67 5.10 11.87
C ASP A 291 8.15 6.54 11.67
N ILE A 292 8.01 7.08 10.46
CA ILE A 292 8.38 8.47 10.13
C ILE A 292 7.58 9.46 10.99
N PHE A 293 6.28 9.24 11.17
CA PHE A 293 5.44 10.12 11.98
C PHE A 293 5.79 10.05 13.46
N ILE A 294 6.04 8.85 13.99
CA ILE A 294 6.48 8.67 15.37
C ILE A 294 7.76 9.46 15.63
N ASP A 295 8.76 9.29 14.78
CA ASP A 295 10.05 9.98 14.92
C ASP A 295 9.91 11.50 14.78
N PHE A 296 9.08 11.97 13.85
CA PHE A 296 8.81 13.38 13.65
C PHE A 296 8.19 14.01 14.90
N PHE A 297 7.08 13.49 15.40
CA PHE A 297 6.41 14.07 16.56
C PHE A 297 7.25 13.99 17.83
N ARG A 298 7.98 12.89 18.06
CA ARG A 298 8.93 12.76 19.19
C ARG A 298 10.01 13.83 19.20
N GLY A 299 10.38 14.37 18.04
CA GLY A 299 11.28 15.52 17.93
C GLY A 299 10.78 16.77 18.64
N PHE A 300 9.49 16.82 19.03
CA PHE A 300 8.84 17.96 19.72
C PHE A 300 8.43 17.64 21.17
N GLU A 301 8.82 16.51 21.70
CA GLU A 301 8.55 16.18 23.10
C GLU A 301 9.15 17.22 24.05
N GLY A 302 8.34 17.78 24.92
CA GLY A 302 8.76 18.78 25.90
C GLY A 302 8.97 20.19 25.36
N LYS A 303 8.51 20.49 24.15
CA LYS A 303 8.60 21.83 23.52
C LYS A 303 7.26 22.55 23.51
#